data_3ffc66bca7d5ca3d35da603be4a03dc1
#
_entry.id   3ffc66bca7d5ca3d35da603be4a03dc1
#
_cell.length_a   1.000
_cell.length_b   1.000
_cell.length_c   1.000
_cell.angle_alpha   90.00
_cell.angle_beta   90.00
_cell.angle_gamma   90.00
#
_symmetry.space_group_name_H-M   'P 1'
#
loop_
_entity.id
_entity.type
_entity.pdbx_description
1 polymer ?
#
loop_
_entity_poly.entity_id
_entity_poly.type
_entity_poly.pdbx_seq_one_letter_code
_entity_poly.pdbx_strand_id
1 'polypeptide(L)'
;SIQETSYIGPHSERSLTIINYRNLIKGTKPEKQLTGELEKKANQIKRPTNFIGPNSVTLQLENITNITDTNNVISITKDYSVTDKADGLRKMLFVNEIGRIYLITTNMEVQFTGMVVKEKQLCNTLLDGEHIIVNNKGEFSNMFACFDVYFVNSNDIRGLPLISAEQDSRYTIMKRFIAQLNGVMENINNNAITKLNVSAKQFY
;
A
#
# COMPACT_ATOMS: atom_id res chain seq x y z
N SER A 1 14.18 -25.91 1.04
CA SER A 1 14.12 -24.55 0.50
C SER A 1 12.82 -24.43 -0.30
N ILE A 2 11.86 -23.71 0.23
CA ILE A 2 10.64 -23.35 -0.50
C ILE A 2 11.08 -22.34 -1.53
N GLN A 3 11.18 -22.75 -2.79
CA GLN A 3 11.38 -21.83 -3.89
C GLN A 3 10.15 -20.94 -3.99
N GLU A 4 10.32 -19.63 -3.73
CA GLU A 4 9.37 -18.63 -4.22
C GLU A 4 9.26 -18.80 -5.73
N THR A 5 8.21 -19.43 -6.21
CA THR A 5 7.83 -19.38 -7.61
C THR A 5 7.25 -18.01 -7.88
N SER A 6 8.10 -16.97 -7.81
CA SER A 6 7.76 -15.67 -8.36
C SER A 6 7.69 -15.85 -9.87
N TYR A 7 6.47 -15.81 -10.43
CA TYR A 7 6.29 -15.70 -11.87
C TYR A 7 6.90 -14.37 -12.33
N ILE A 8 8.15 -14.46 -12.78
CA ILE A 8 8.86 -13.34 -13.39
C ILE A 8 8.28 -13.20 -14.79
N GLY A 9 7.21 -12.41 -14.94
CA GLY A 9 6.69 -12.02 -16.24
C GLY A 9 7.78 -11.43 -17.14
N PRO A 10 7.58 -11.42 -18.47
CA PRO A 10 8.57 -10.87 -19.39
C PRO A 10 8.91 -9.42 -19.01
N HIS A 11 10.14 -9.00 -19.29
CA HIS A 11 10.66 -7.67 -18.97
C HIS A 11 9.72 -6.53 -19.41
N SER A 12 8.98 -6.76 -20.52
CA SER A 12 7.95 -5.85 -21.03
C SER A 12 6.75 -5.65 -20.09
N GLU A 13 6.29 -6.70 -19.41
CA GLU A 13 5.14 -6.62 -18.50
C GLU A 13 5.47 -5.82 -17.23
N ARG A 14 6.67 -6.01 -16.70
CA ARG A 14 7.15 -5.22 -15.55
C ARG A 14 7.26 -3.73 -15.90
N SER A 15 7.87 -3.42 -17.04
CA SER A 15 8.02 -2.05 -17.51
C SER A 15 6.66 -1.39 -17.74
N LEU A 16 5.71 -2.10 -18.35
CA LEU A 16 4.36 -1.60 -18.56
C LEU A 16 3.62 -1.36 -17.23
N THR A 17 3.74 -2.26 -16.27
CA THR A 17 3.13 -2.11 -14.94
C THR A 17 3.68 -0.87 -14.21
N ILE A 18 5.00 -0.62 -14.27
CA ILE A 18 5.60 0.60 -13.70
C ILE A 18 5.11 1.85 -14.43
N ILE A 19 4.95 1.81 -15.74
CA ILE A 19 4.41 2.92 -16.52
C ILE A 19 2.96 3.22 -16.09
N ASN A 20 2.11 2.20 -15.99
CA ASN A 20 0.72 2.32 -15.57
C ASN A 20 0.60 2.86 -14.14
N TYR A 21 1.41 2.35 -13.22
CA TYR A 21 1.54 2.87 -11.87
C TYR A 21 1.93 4.36 -11.86
N ARG A 22 2.95 4.75 -12.61
CA ARG A 22 3.39 6.16 -12.72
C ARG A 22 2.32 7.05 -13.34
N ASN A 23 1.60 6.56 -14.34
CA ASN A 23 0.53 7.31 -14.98
C ASN A 23 -0.64 7.54 -14.02
N LEU A 24 -1.00 6.55 -13.20
CA LEU A 24 -1.99 6.69 -12.15
C LEU A 24 -1.61 7.82 -11.18
N ILE A 25 -0.36 7.85 -10.74
CA ILE A 25 0.13 8.85 -9.79
C ILE A 25 0.27 10.25 -10.43
N LYS A 26 0.72 10.34 -11.69
CA LYS A 26 0.93 11.61 -12.40
C LYS A 26 -0.36 12.38 -12.71
N GLY A 27 -1.49 11.72 -12.74
CA GLY A 27 -2.81 12.38 -12.80
C GLY A 27 -3.09 13.26 -11.60
N THR A 28 -2.27 13.18 -10.56
CA THR A 28 -2.30 14.04 -9.41
C THR A 28 -1.43 15.28 -9.63
N LYS A 29 -1.91 16.44 -9.16
CA LYS A 29 -1.19 17.72 -9.26
C LYS A 29 0.28 17.56 -8.85
N PRO A 30 1.23 18.18 -9.56
CA PRO A 30 2.64 18.08 -9.20
C PRO A 30 2.82 18.47 -7.73
N GLU A 31 3.54 17.65 -6.97
CA GLU A 31 3.98 18.00 -5.64
C GLU A 31 4.55 19.43 -5.69
N LYS A 32 4.09 20.30 -4.78
CA LYS A 32 4.75 21.59 -4.57
C LYS A 32 6.24 21.29 -4.45
N GLN A 33 7.05 21.88 -5.33
CA GLN A 33 8.50 21.77 -5.27
C GLN A 33 8.93 22.05 -3.84
N LEU A 34 9.42 21.02 -3.18
CA LEU A 34 10.00 21.13 -1.85
C LEU A 34 11.18 22.09 -1.97
N THR A 35 11.16 23.16 -1.21
CA THR A 35 12.26 24.14 -1.15
C THR A 35 13.56 23.42 -0.77
N GLY A 36 14.67 23.79 -1.40
CA GLY A 36 15.96 23.05 -1.46
C GLY A 36 16.59 22.54 -0.15
N GLU A 37 16.15 22.99 1.05
CA GLU A 37 16.60 22.41 2.32
C GLU A 37 15.87 21.10 2.69
N LEU A 38 14.60 20.96 2.30
CA LEU A 38 13.83 19.73 2.49
C LEU A 38 14.25 18.65 1.48
N GLU A 39 14.67 19.04 0.27
CA GLU A 39 15.27 18.13 -0.71
C GLU A 39 16.57 17.50 -0.20
N LYS A 40 17.44 18.26 0.47
CA LYS A 40 18.68 17.73 1.05
C LYS A 40 18.44 16.72 2.16
N LYS A 41 17.38 16.86 2.96
CA LYS A 41 17.00 15.88 3.99
C LYS A 41 16.31 14.65 3.39
N ALA A 42 15.48 14.82 2.35
CA ALA A 42 14.84 13.72 1.65
C ALA A 42 15.85 12.82 0.89
N ASN A 43 16.91 13.40 0.34
CA ASN A 43 17.97 12.66 -0.38
C ASN A 43 18.85 11.77 0.52
N GLN A 44 18.74 11.87 1.86
CA GLN A 44 19.43 10.95 2.78
C GLN A 44 18.69 9.61 2.94
N ILE A 45 17.45 9.52 2.49
CA ILE A 45 16.66 8.28 2.53
C ILE A 45 16.79 7.61 1.17
N LYS A 46 17.56 6.51 1.08
CA LYS A 46 17.84 5.72 -0.15
C LYS A 46 16.60 4.99 -0.72
N ARG A 47 15.43 5.63 -0.78
CA ARG A 47 14.25 5.04 -1.42
C ARG A 47 14.04 5.64 -2.80
N PRO A 48 13.67 4.82 -3.82
CA PRO A 48 13.32 5.33 -5.13
C PRO A 48 12.21 6.38 -5.02
N THR A 49 12.38 7.52 -5.67
CA THR A 49 11.45 8.66 -5.68
C THR A 49 10.03 8.33 -6.20
N ASN A 50 9.84 7.12 -6.72
CA ASN A 50 8.59 6.66 -7.31
C ASN A 50 7.69 5.86 -6.35
N PHE A 51 8.17 5.51 -5.15
CA PHE A 51 7.34 4.87 -4.14
C PHE A 51 6.59 5.95 -3.36
N ILE A 52 5.25 6.01 -3.52
CA ILE A 52 4.43 7.11 -2.96
C ILE A 52 3.99 6.89 -1.50
N GLY A 53 4.23 5.71 -0.94
CA GLY A 53 3.88 5.44 0.46
C GLY A 53 4.69 6.32 1.43
N PRO A 54 4.09 6.83 2.51
CA PRO A 54 4.79 7.62 3.50
C PRO A 54 5.91 6.80 4.17
N ASN A 55 6.98 7.47 4.56
CA ASN A 55 8.05 6.85 5.33
C ASN A 55 7.62 6.67 6.79
N SER A 56 7.96 5.52 7.37
CA SER A 56 7.84 5.33 8.81
C SER A 56 8.90 6.16 9.54
N VAL A 57 8.50 6.79 10.63
CA VAL A 57 9.39 7.50 11.56
C VAL A 57 9.39 6.77 12.88
N THR A 58 10.57 6.55 13.46
CA THR A 58 10.68 5.94 14.78
C THR A 58 10.10 6.87 15.84
N LEU A 59 9.19 6.36 16.66
CA LEU A 59 8.60 7.09 17.76
C LEU A 59 9.69 7.44 18.80
N GLN A 60 9.73 8.70 19.20
CA GLN A 60 10.61 9.22 20.24
C GLN A 60 9.81 9.54 21.51
N LEU A 61 10.47 9.60 22.65
CA LEU A 61 9.83 9.92 23.93
C LEU A 61 9.08 11.26 23.90
N GLU A 62 9.63 12.25 23.22
CA GLU A 62 9.03 13.57 23.01
C GLU A 62 7.70 13.53 22.24
N ASN A 63 7.48 12.52 21.41
CA ASN A 63 6.22 12.35 20.66
C ASN A 63 5.07 11.83 21.55
N ILE A 64 5.37 11.31 22.74
CA ILE A 64 4.39 10.75 23.68
C ILE A 64 3.97 11.78 24.71
N THR A 65 4.73 12.87 24.85
CA THR A 65 4.43 13.94 25.82
C THR A 65 3.27 14.81 25.35
N ASN A 66 2.50 15.33 26.31
CA ASN A 66 1.43 16.28 25.99
C ASN A 66 2.01 17.53 25.31
N ILE A 67 1.25 18.04 24.33
CA ILE A 67 1.59 19.27 23.63
C ILE A 67 1.57 20.41 24.65
N THR A 68 2.74 20.93 25.03
CA THR A 68 2.88 22.25 25.62
C THR A 68 3.18 23.21 24.48
N ASP A 69 2.50 24.36 24.42
CA ASP A 69 2.47 25.33 23.30
C ASP A 69 3.83 25.86 22.80
N THR A 70 4.93 25.37 23.32
CA THR A 70 6.27 25.90 23.06
C THR A 70 7.14 25.02 22.12
N ASN A 71 6.73 23.80 21.81
CA ASN A 71 7.54 22.90 21.00
C ASN A 71 6.79 22.46 19.73
N ASN A 72 7.36 22.71 18.55
CA ASN A 72 6.89 22.20 17.26
C ASN A 72 7.10 20.68 17.11
N VAL A 73 6.92 19.91 18.19
CA VAL A 73 7.07 18.45 18.20
C VAL A 73 5.72 17.82 17.90
N ILE A 74 5.70 16.92 16.94
CA ILE A 74 4.49 16.14 16.61
C ILE A 74 4.22 15.20 17.78
N SER A 75 3.07 15.41 18.46
CA SER A 75 2.60 14.52 19.52
C SER A 75 1.62 13.50 18.96
N ILE A 76 1.73 12.23 19.38
CA ILE A 76 0.81 11.16 19.02
C ILE A 76 -0.33 10.97 20.03
N THR A 77 -0.44 11.85 21.02
CA THR A 77 -1.48 11.75 22.06
C THR A 77 -2.86 12.19 21.57
N LYS A 78 -2.93 12.79 20.37
CA LYS A 78 -4.16 13.28 19.76
C LYS A 78 -4.15 13.03 18.26
N ASP A 79 -5.31 12.65 17.72
CA ASP A 79 -5.55 12.47 16.27
C ASP A 79 -4.68 11.38 15.62
N TYR A 80 -4.29 10.36 16.39
CA TYR A 80 -3.56 9.19 15.92
C TYR A 80 -4.36 7.91 16.13
N SER A 81 -4.11 6.95 15.29
CA SER A 81 -4.67 5.60 15.39
C SER A 81 -3.56 4.59 15.57
N VAL A 82 -3.85 3.52 16.30
CA VAL A 82 -2.91 2.42 16.57
C VAL A 82 -3.33 1.19 15.77
N THR A 83 -2.37 0.46 15.27
CA THR A 83 -2.59 -0.84 14.61
C THR A 83 -1.51 -1.82 15.02
N ASP A 84 -1.83 -3.10 15.03
CA ASP A 84 -0.86 -4.15 15.33
C ASP A 84 0.27 -4.15 14.30
N LYS A 85 1.51 -4.32 14.80
CA LYS A 85 2.66 -4.49 13.90
C LYS A 85 2.59 -5.90 13.29
N ALA A 86 2.47 -5.97 11.96
CA ALA A 86 2.59 -7.23 11.24
C ALA A 86 4.07 -7.52 10.90
N ASP A 87 4.43 -8.79 10.88
CA ASP A 87 5.76 -9.24 10.44
C ASP A 87 5.69 -9.64 8.97
N GLY A 88 5.84 -8.65 8.11
CA GLY A 88 5.79 -8.80 6.67
C GLY A 88 6.72 -7.84 5.93
N LEU A 89 6.71 -7.93 4.62
CA LEU A 89 7.41 -7.00 3.73
C LEU A 89 6.43 -5.96 3.23
N ARG A 90 6.72 -4.67 3.46
CA ARG A 90 5.90 -3.59 2.93
C ARG A 90 5.92 -3.61 1.41
N LYS A 91 4.73 -3.65 0.83
CA LYS A 91 4.50 -3.60 -0.61
C LYS A 91 3.26 -2.75 -0.89
N MET A 92 3.13 -2.29 -2.13
CA MET A 92 1.86 -1.81 -2.65
C MET A 92 1.18 -2.91 -3.44
N LEU A 93 -0.13 -3.04 -3.27
CA LEU A 93 -0.98 -3.86 -4.13
C LEU A 93 -1.57 -2.94 -5.19
N PHE A 94 -1.27 -3.23 -6.44
CA PHE A 94 -1.71 -2.47 -7.60
C PHE A 94 -2.60 -3.32 -8.49
N VAL A 95 -3.86 -2.91 -8.67
CA VAL A 95 -4.76 -3.46 -9.68
C VAL A 95 -4.66 -2.56 -10.90
N ASN A 96 -4.09 -3.07 -12.00
CA ASN A 96 -3.88 -2.29 -13.21
C ASN A 96 -5.18 -2.08 -14.01
N GLU A 97 -5.10 -1.39 -15.14
CA GLU A 97 -6.23 -1.04 -16.00
C GLU A 97 -6.97 -2.23 -16.61
N ILE A 98 -6.29 -3.38 -16.75
CA ILE A 98 -6.86 -4.62 -17.29
C ILE A 98 -7.22 -5.65 -16.19
N GLY A 99 -7.17 -5.25 -14.92
CA GLY A 99 -7.57 -6.07 -13.79
C GLY A 99 -6.52 -7.06 -13.29
N ARG A 100 -5.26 -6.99 -13.73
CA ARG A 100 -4.17 -7.82 -13.18
C ARG A 100 -3.67 -7.22 -11.87
N ILE A 101 -3.43 -8.09 -10.89
CA ILE A 101 -3.02 -7.68 -9.53
C ILE A 101 -1.53 -7.92 -9.34
N TYR A 102 -0.81 -6.87 -8.99
CA TYR A 102 0.62 -6.87 -8.77
C TYR A 102 0.96 -6.44 -7.35
N LEU A 103 2.06 -6.96 -6.82
CA LEU A 103 2.73 -6.43 -5.64
C LEU A 103 3.98 -5.65 -6.08
N ILE A 104 4.14 -4.44 -5.56
CA ILE A 104 5.27 -3.55 -5.87
C ILE A 104 6.03 -3.29 -4.57
N THR A 105 7.32 -3.65 -4.54
CA THR A 105 8.17 -3.43 -3.37
C THR A 105 8.55 -1.97 -3.21
N THR A 106 9.09 -1.59 -2.05
CA THR A 106 9.64 -0.24 -1.80
C THR A 106 10.79 0.13 -2.74
N ASN A 107 11.44 -0.87 -3.36
CA ASN A 107 12.49 -0.69 -4.37
C ASN A 107 11.94 -0.68 -5.81
N MET A 108 10.61 -0.63 -5.98
CA MET A 108 9.95 -0.64 -7.28
C MET A 108 10.10 -1.95 -8.07
N GLU A 109 10.35 -3.06 -7.38
CA GLU A 109 10.28 -4.37 -7.98
C GLU A 109 8.83 -4.81 -8.11
N VAL A 110 8.43 -5.31 -9.29
CA VAL A 110 7.07 -5.70 -9.62
C VAL A 110 6.94 -7.21 -9.65
N GLN A 111 5.98 -7.73 -8.92
CA GLN A 111 5.63 -9.14 -8.85
C GLN A 111 4.15 -9.34 -9.23
N PHE A 112 3.89 -10.13 -10.27
CA PHE A 112 2.53 -10.54 -10.59
C PHE A 112 2.05 -11.60 -9.59
N THR A 113 0.85 -11.42 -9.03
CA THR A 113 0.32 -12.31 -7.99
C THR A 113 -0.37 -13.58 -8.55
N GLY A 114 -0.61 -13.64 -9.86
CA GLY A 114 -1.47 -14.66 -10.47
C GLY A 114 -2.97 -14.36 -10.32
N MET A 115 -3.33 -13.30 -9.62
CA MET A 115 -4.72 -12.89 -9.38
C MET A 115 -5.18 -11.85 -10.39
N VAL A 116 -6.44 -11.96 -10.80
CA VAL A 116 -7.09 -11.02 -11.74
C VAL A 116 -8.50 -10.71 -11.29
N VAL A 117 -9.01 -9.56 -11.72
CA VAL A 117 -10.41 -9.15 -11.61
C VAL A 117 -10.94 -8.73 -12.98
N LYS A 118 -12.24 -8.92 -13.21
CA LYS A 118 -12.90 -8.52 -14.45
C LYS A 118 -13.68 -7.19 -14.30
N GLU A 119 -13.98 -6.83 -13.08
CA GLU A 119 -14.75 -5.64 -12.70
C GLU A 119 -13.92 -4.37 -12.89
N LYS A 120 -14.28 -3.55 -13.88
CA LYS A 120 -13.57 -2.32 -14.21
C LYS A 120 -13.51 -1.31 -13.07
N GLN A 121 -14.52 -1.27 -12.20
CA GLN A 121 -14.53 -0.39 -11.03
C GLN A 121 -13.48 -0.73 -9.98
N LEU A 122 -12.88 -1.92 -10.03
CA LEU A 122 -11.77 -2.33 -9.16
C LEU A 122 -10.38 -2.06 -9.78
N CYS A 123 -10.34 -1.74 -11.08
CA CYS A 123 -9.09 -1.43 -11.78
C CYS A 123 -8.52 -0.06 -11.37
N ASN A 124 -7.26 0.19 -11.71
CA ASN A 124 -6.54 1.43 -11.40
C ASN A 124 -6.66 1.81 -9.91
N THR A 125 -6.41 0.82 -9.05
CA THR A 125 -6.50 0.92 -7.60
C THR A 125 -5.14 0.61 -6.97
N LEU A 126 -4.76 1.41 -5.98
CA LEU A 126 -3.48 1.30 -5.29
C LEU A 126 -3.66 1.28 -3.78
N LEU A 127 -3.28 0.17 -3.16
CA LEU A 127 -3.33 -0.07 -1.72
C LEU A 127 -1.91 -0.17 -1.15
N ASP A 128 -1.74 0.20 0.11
CA ASP A 128 -0.50 0.04 0.86
C ASP A 128 -0.69 -0.99 1.97
N GLY A 129 0.29 -1.85 2.17
CA GLY A 129 0.16 -2.92 3.14
C GLY A 129 1.43 -3.72 3.36
N GLU A 130 1.29 -4.80 4.09
CA GLU A 130 2.36 -5.76 4.35
C GLU A 130 2.02 -7.12 3.73
N HIS A 131 2.95 -7.65 2.97
CA HIS A 131 2.86 -8.99 2.42
C HIS A 131 3.48 -9.99 3.40
N ILE A 132 2.63 -10.84 3.97
CA ILE A 132 2.96 -11.85 4.96
C ILE A 132 2.95 -13.20 4.25
N ILE A 133 4.13 -13.80 4.07
CA ILE A 133 4.30 -15.08 3.37
C ILE A 133 4.10 -16.24 4.35
N VAL A 134 4.51 -16.05 5.60
CA VAL A 134 4.45 -17.07 6.67
C VAL A 134 3.75 -16.47 7.88
N ASN A 135 2.80 -17.19 8.46
CA ASN A 135 2.11 -16.77 9.67
C ASN A 135 2.96 -17.03 10.95
N ASN A 136 2.47 -16.61 12.11
CA ASN A 136 3.15 -16.76 13.40
C ASN A 136 3.41 -18.22 13.80
N LYS A 137 2.77 -19.21 13.14
CA LYS A 137 2.99 -20.63 13.35
C LYS A 137 4.00 -21.22 12.38
N GLY A 138 4.60 -20.42 11.50
CA GLY A 138 5.51 -20.89 10.45
C GLY A 138 4.81 -21.52 9.24
N GLU A 139 3.48 -21.38 9.11
CA GLU A 139 2.72 -21.91 8.01
C GLU A 139 2.63 -20.91 6.86
N PHE A 140 2.64 -21.40 5.63
CA PHE A 140 2.49 -20.56 4.44
C PHE A 140 1.12 -19.86 4.45
N SER A 141 1.11 -18.54 4.34
CA SER A 141 -0.08 -17.69 4.48
C SER A 141 -0.45 -16.94 3.20
N ASN A 142 0.54 -16.39 2.47
CA ASN A 142 0.37 -15.54 1.30
C ASN A 142 -0.74 -14.48 1.48
N MET A 143 -0.62 -13.67 2.53
CA MET A 143 -1.60 -12.66 2.91
C MET A 143 -1.06 -11.25 2.66
N PHE A 144 -1.88 -10.38 2.08
CA PHE A 144 -1.63 -8.95 2.03
C PHE A 144 -2.50 -8.24 3.06
N ALA A 145 -1.86 -7.79 4.16
CA ALA A 145 -2.49 -7.04 5.24
C ALA A 145 -2.47 -5.54 4.91
N CYS A 146 -3.56 -5.04 4.38
CA CYS A 146 -3.71 -3.67 3.92
C CYS A 146 -3.95 -2.71 5.08
N PHE A 147 -3.23 -1.57 5.11
CA PHE A 147 -3.41 -0.54 6.14
C PHE A 147 -3.76 0.84 5.56
N ASP A 148 -3.62 1.06 4.24
CA ASP A 148 -4.01 2.32 3.61
C ASP A 148 -4.40 2.11 2.13
N VAL A 149 -5.06 3.10 1.54
CA VAL A 149 -5.45 3.14 0.13
C VAL A 149 -5.26 4.55 -0.42
N TYR A 150 -4.67 4.67 -1.60
CA TYR A 150 -4.34 5.96 -2.20
C TYR A 150 -5.17 6.28 -3.44
N PHE A 151 -5.48 5.28 -4.24
CA PHE A 151 -6.29 5.41 -5.45
C PHE A 151 -7.32 4.29 -5.50
N VAL A 152 -8.55 4.62 -5.87
CA VAL A 152 -9.61 3.66 -6.16
C VAL A 152 -10.27 4.04 -7.47
N ASN A 153 -10.26 3.12 -8.45
CA ASN A 153 -10.82 3.34 -9.77
C ASN A 153 -10.34 4.66 -10.41
N SER A 154 -9.03 4.88 -10.41
CA SER A 154 -8.34 6.10 -10.86
C SER A 154 -8.58 7.35 -10.02
N ASN A 155 -9.44 7.34 -9.01
CA ASN A 155 -9.67 8.48 -8.16
C ASN A 155 -8.59 8.58 -7.07
N ASP A 156 -7.95 9.73 -6.98
CA ASP A 156 -7.03 10.07 -5.90
C ASP A 156 -7.80 10.38 -4.62
N ILE A 157 -7.66 9.55 -3.61
CA ILE A 157 -8.33 9.71 -2.31
C ILE A 157 -7.37 10.03 -1.16
N ARG A 158 -6.08 10.31 -1.47
CA ARG A 158 -5.06 10.63 -0.45
C ARG A 158 -5.40 11.86 0.38
N GLY A 159 -6.22 12.77 -0.16
CA GLY A 159 -6.71 13.96 0.56
C GLY A 159 -7.77 13.67 1.63
N LEU A 160 -8.35 12.48 1.65
CA LEU A 160 -9.32 12.09 2.68
C LEU A 160 -8.58 11.72 3.99
N PRO A 161 -9.23 11.88 5.16
CA PRO A 161 -8.69 11.39 6.41
C PRO A 161 -8.54 9.86 6.38
N LEU A 162 -7.57 9.33 7.14
CA LEU A 162 -7.40 7.87 7.25
C LEU A 162 -8.64 7.25 7.93
N ILE A 163 -9.06 7.82 9.05
CA ILE A 163 -10.26 7.42 9.80
C ILE A 163 -11.13 8.66 10.04
N SER A 164 -12.44 8.51 9.87
CA SER A 164 -13.42 9.54 10.20
C SER A 164 -14.73 8.89 10.63
N ALA A 165 -15.39 9.51 11.62
CA ALA A 165 -16.75 9.14 12.03
C ALA A 165 -17.81 9.90 11.23
N GLU A 166 -17.48 11.06 10.66
CA GLU A 166 -18.43 12.02 10.08
C GLU A 166 -18.52 11.94 8.55
N GLN A 167 -17.51 11.40 7.90
CA GLN A 167 -17.41 11.33 6.45
C GLN A 167 -16.73 10.07 5.96
N ASP A 168 -16.80 9.79 4.65
CA ASP A 168 -16.01 8.73 4.03
C ASP A 168 -14.52 8.94 4.33
N SER A 169 -13.89 7.86 4.80
CA SER A 169 -12.46 7.82 5.12
C SER A 169 -11.76 6.80 4.24
N ARG A 170 -10.44 6.95 4.10
CA ARG A 170 -9.64 5.95 3.36
C ARG A 170 -9.83 4.55 3.94
N TYR A 171 -9.92 4.41 5.26
CA TYR A 171 -10.14 3.12 5.92
C TYR A 171 -11.49 2.49 5.58
N THR A 172 -12.57 3.27 5.56
CA THR A 172 -13.90 2.78 5.18
C THR A 172 -13.94 2.36 3.72
N ILE A 173 -13.35 3.17 2.83
CA ILE A 173 -13.25 2.88 1.40
C ILE A 173 -12.40 1.63 1.17
N MET A 174 -11.26 1.52 1.85
CA MET A 174 -10.37 0.36 1.80
C MET A 174 -11.08 -0.95 2.18
N LYS A 175 -11.81 -0.97 3.30
CA LYS A 175 -12.58 -2.16 3.73
C LYS A 175 -13.63 -2.57 2.70
N ARG A 176 -14.36 -1.60 2.16
CA ARG A 176 -15.37 -1.83 1.11
C ARG A 176 -14.73 -2.40 -0.15
N PHE A 177 -13.62 -1.81 -0.59
CA PHE A 177 -12.86 -2.29 -1.74
C PHE A 177 -12.36 -3.73 -1.54
N ILE A 178 -11.74 -4.03 -0.39
CA ILE A 178 -11.22 -5.37 -0.09
C ILE A 178 -12.34 -6.42 -0.07
N ALA A 179 -13.50 -6.09 0.50
CA ALA A 179 -14.64 -6.98 0.49
C ALA A 179 -15.11 -7.31 -0.93
N GLN A 180 -15.20 -6.31 -1.81
CA GLN A 180 -15.52 -6.50 -3.22
C GLN A 180 -14.46 -7.32 -3.95
N LEU A 181 -13.18 -6.96 -3.76
CA LEU A 181 -12.05 -7.64 -4.38
C LEU A 181 -12.05 -9.13 -4.06
N ASN A 182 -12.16 -9.49 -2.80
CA ASN A 182 -12.17 -10.88 -2.34
C ASN A 182 -13.35 -11.68 -2.88
N GLY A 183 -14.48 -11.03 -3.19
CA GLY A 183 -15.67 -11.68 -3.76
C GLY A 183 -15.53 -12.07 -5.23
N VAL A 184 -14.63 -11.40 -5.97
CA VAL A 184 -14.57 -11.52 -7.45
C VAL A 184 -13.18 -11.87 -8.00
N MET A 185 -12.15 -11.78 -7.17
CA MET A 185 -10.79 -12.02 -7.61
C MET A 185 -10.57 -13.51 -7.94
N GLU A 186 -10.05 -13.77 -9.14
CA GLU A 186 -9.80 -15.11 -9.66
C GLU A 186 -8.27 -15.39 -9.71
N ASN A 187 -7.88 -16.63 -9.38
CA ASN A 187 -6.50 -17.08 -9.57
C ASN A 187 -6.37 -17.78 -10.93
N ILE A 188 -5.65 -17.17 -11.88
CA ILE A 188 -5.50 -17.73 -13.23
C ILE A 188 -4.60 -18.98 -13.25
N ASN A 189 -3.82 -19.22 -12.21
CA ASN A 189 -2.92 -20.38 -12.12
C ASN A 189 -3.61 -21.60 -11.49
N ASN A 190 -4.87 -21.49 -11.07
CA ASN A 190 -5.68 -22.55 -10.41
C ASN A 190 -4.97 -23.25 -9.23
N ASN A 191 -3.93 -22.64 -8.65
CA ASN A 191 -3.20 -23.18 -7.54
C ASN A 191 -3.67 -22.52 -6.23
N ALA A 192 -4.44 -23.25 -5.43
CA ALA A 192 -4.97 -22.75 -4.16
C ALA A 192 -3.86 -22.34 -3.17
N ILE A 193 -2.69 -22.96 -3.26
CA ILE A 193 -1.55 -22.68 -2.37
C ILE A 193 -0.95 -21.28 -2.63
N THR A 194 -1.02 -20.81 -3.87
CA THR A 194 -0.47 -19.50 -4.27
C THR A 194 -1.51 -18.37 -4.23
N LYS A 195 -2.78 -18.67 -3.89
CA LYS A 195 -3.83 -17.66 -3.83
C LYS A 195 -3.46 -16.58 -2.83
N LEU A 196 -3.40 -15.33 -3.30
CA LEU A 196 -3.23 -14.17 -2.44
C LEU A 196 -4.54 -13.91 -1.66
N ASN A 197 -4.43 -13.79 -0.33
CA ASN A 197 -5.52 -13.34 0.52
C ASN A 197 -5.31 -11.87 0.85
N VAL A 198 -6.35 -11.05 0.73
CA VAL A 198 -6.29 -9.61 1.04
C VAL A 198 -7.17 -9.32 2.25
N SER A 199 -6.61 -8.69 3.27
CA SER A 199 -7.34 -8.30 4.48
C SER A 199 -7.02 -6.86 4.88
N ALA A 200 -7.96 -6.18 5.54
CA ALA A 200 -7.71 -4.88 6.15
C ALA A 200 -7.13 -5.08 7.56
N LYS A 201 -6.09 -4.34 7.91
CA LYS A 201 -5.63 -4.24 9.30
C LYS A 201 -6.68 -3.50 10.13
N GLN A 202 -6.77 -3.85 11.40
CA GLN A 202 -7.63 -3.13 12.34
C GLN A 202 -6.88 -1.94 12.93
N PHE A 203 -7.63 -0.86 13.18
CA PHE A 203 -7.16 0.33 13.86
C PHE A 203 -7.99 0.54 15.13
N TYR A 204 -7.32 1.00 16.17
CA TYR A 204 -7.84 1.26 17.50
C TYR A 204 -7.66 2.73 17.89
#